data_f61745bde91d6a16be0d193e6beaaa89
#
_entry.id   f61745bde91d6a16be0d193e6beaaa89
#
_cell.length_a   1.000
_cell.length_b   1.000
_cell.length_c   1.000
_cell.angle_alpha   90.00
_cell.angle_beta   90.00
_cell.angle_gamma   90.00
#
_symmetry.space_group_name_H-M   'P 1'
#
loop_
_entity.id
_entity.type
_entity.pdbx_description
1 polymer ?
#
loop_
_entity_poly.entity_id
_entity_poly.type
_entity_poly.pdbx_seq_one_letter_code
_entity_poly.pdbx_strand_id
1 'polypeptide(L)'
;MTKARTNADNASADIQGVTAGTGLTGGGTSGTVTLDIDSTVATLTGSQTLTNKTVTAPIFVSPEERWTTSATTATGTINFDAVTQGALYYTSNASGNWTLNVRGDGSTTLNSILATGDTITIAFLVTNGSTAYRHSAMTIDGTSVTPKWSGGTAPAAGNASSIDAYSFTIIKTASATYTVLGAGPIKYA
;
A
#
# COMPACT_ATOMS: atom_id res chain seq x y z
N MET A 1 62.09 29.69 -5.39
CA MET A 1 61.06 29.67 -4.33
C MET A 1 61.29 28.47 -3.43
N THR A 2 61.23 28.63 -2.13
CA THR A 2 61.34 27.53 -1.21
C THR A 2 60.03 26.78 -1.10
N LYS A 3 60.04 25.45 -0.83
CA LYS A 3 58.84 24.65 -0.65
C LYS A 3 57.87 25.24 0.39
N ALA A 4 58.39 25.90 1.42
CA ALA A 4 57.59 26.58 2.42
C ALA A 4 56.77 27.75 1.85
N ARG A 5 57.32 28.50 0.92
CA ARG A 5 56.63 29.60 0.27
C ARG A 5 55.53 29.11 -0.69
N THR A 6 55.81 28.04 -1.45
CA THR A 6 54.81 27.41 -2.34
C THR A 6 53.66 26.83 -1.51
N ASN A 7 53.90 26.23 -0.35
CA ASN A 7 52.84 25.75 0.50
C ASN A 7 52.02 26.88 1.14
N ALA A 8 52.66 28.00 1.49
CA ALA A 8 51.94 29.18 1.99
C ALA A 8 51.07 29.86 0.92
N ASP A 9 51.59 29.92 -0.31
CA ASP A 9 50.85 30.50 -1.45
C ASP A 9 49.66 29.61 -1.87
N ASN A 10 49.77 28.28 -1.68
CA ASN A 10 48.69 27.35 -1.96
C ASN A 10 47.66 27.25 -0.83
N ALA A 11 48.02 27.67 0.40
CA ALA A 11 47.12 27.56 1.57
C ALA A 11 45.81 28.34 1.42
N SER A 12 45.82 29.41 0.61
CA SER A 12 44.62 30.20 0.32
C SER A 12 43.79 29.65 -0.86
N ALA A 13 44.39 28.71 -1.62
CA ALA A 13 43.71 28.06 -2.76
C ALA A 13 43.21 26.64 -2.38
N ASP A 14 43.60 26.14 -1.23
CA ASP A 14 43.15 24.83 -0.74
C ASP A 14 41.72 24.88 -0.21
N ILE A 15 41.02 23.75 -0.36
CA ILE A 15 39.71 23.56 0.21
C ILE A 15 39.81 23.61 1.75
N GLN A 16 39.25 24.65 2.37
CA GLN A 16 39.26 24.86 3.82
C GLN A 16 38.27 23.95 4.56
N GLY A 17 37.34 23.35 3.83
CA GLY A 17 36.38 22.41 4.36
C GLY A 17 35.43 21.90 3.30
N VAL A 18 34.87 20.74 3.58
CA VAL A 18 33.80 20.12 2.77
C VAL A 18 32.61 19.94 3.67
N THR A 19 31.47 20.50 3.28
CA THR A 19 30.21 20.36 3.98
C THR A 19 29.27 19.53 3.14
N ALA A 20 28.70 18.48 3.73
CA ALA A 20 27.67 17.68 3.09
C ALA A 20 26.42 18.53 2.86
N GLY A 21 25.90 18.53 1.63
CA GLY A 21 24.59 19.11 1.30
C GLY A 21 23.44 18.10 1.50
N THR A 22 22.25 18.49 1.09
CA THR A 22 21.05 17.61 1.14
C THR A 22 21.30 16.33 0.36
N GLY A 23 20.98 15.18 0.96
CA GLY A 23 21.18 13.85 0.36
C GLY A 23 22.58 13.29 0.52
N LEU A 24 23.48 14.02 1.17
CA LEU A 24 24.84 13.59 1.48
C LEU A 24 25.10 13.58 2.99
N THR A 25 26.00 12.74 3.43
CA THR A 25 26.51 12.69 4.80
C THR A 25 28.05 12.69 4.78
N GLY A 26 28.68 13.13 5.86
CA GLY A 26 30.14 13.28 5.96
C GLY A 26 30.59 14.74 5.83
N GLY A 27 31.83 14.93 5.49
CA GLY A 27 32.48 16.24 5.42
C GLY A 27 33.59 16.38 6.45
N GLY A 28 34.35 17.48 6.40
CA GLY A 28 35.44 17.74 7.31
C GLY A 28 36.28 18.94 6.87
N THR A 29 37.16 19.39 7.79
CA THR A 29 38.03 20.57 7.59
C THR A 29 39.53 20.23 7.47
N SER A 30 39.89 18.95 7.50
CA SER A 30 41.31 18.51 7.41
C SER A 30 41.41 17.06 6.96
N GLY A 31 42.53 16.68 6.35
CA GLY A 31 42.86 15.33 5.94
C GLY A 31 42.02 14.83 4.76
N THR A 32 41.82 13.51 4.66
CA THR A 32 40.94 12.90 3.67
C THR A 32 39.50 13.01 4.15
N VAL A 33 38.65 13.59 3.33
CA VAL A 33 37.22 13.77 3.64
C VAL A 33 36.41 12.81 2.80
N THR A 34 35.54 12.04 3.44
CA THR A 34 34.56 11.15 2.79
C THR A 34 33.23 11.82 2.76
N LEU A 35 32.58 11.77 1.59
CA LEU A 35 31.17 12.12 1.39
C LEU A 35 30.44 10.87 0.90
N ASP A 36 29.39 10.49 1.60
CA ASP A 36 28.52 9.39 1.22
C ASP A 36 27.10 9.90 0.94
N ILE A 37 26.33 9.15 0.18
CA ILE A 37 24.89 9.39 0.07
C ILE A 37 24.21 9.03 1.39
N ASP A 38 23.26 9.83 1.84
CA ASP A 38 22.49 9.51 3.04
C ASP A 38 21.31 8.57 2.73
N SER A 39 20.66 8.07 3.78
CA SER A 39 19.57 7.11 3.67
C SER A 39 18.29 7.68 3.00
N THR A 40 18.24 8.99 2.74
CA THR A 40 17.08 9.63 2.08
C THR A 40 17.16 9.60 0.56
N VAL A 41 18.34 9.23 0.01
CA VAL A 41 18.56 9.13 -1.44
C VAL A 41 18.15 7.75 -1.96
N ALA A 42 17.27 7.71 -2.94
CA ALA A 42 16.94 6.48 -3.64
C ALA A 42 18.09 6.08 -4.58
N THR A 43 18.63 4.88 -4.41
CA THR A 43 19.70 4.34 -5.25
C THR A 43 19.15 3.42 -6.34
N LEU A 44 19.87 3.28 -7.45
CA LEU A 44 19.42 2.48 -8.60
C LEU A 44 19.44 0.96 -8.33
N THR A 45 20.25 0.49 -7.40
CA THR A 45 20.49 -0.95 -7.19
C THR A 45 20.20 -1.41 -5.76
N GLY A 46 19.95 -0.49 -4.83
CA GLY A 46 19.61 -0.81 -3.45
C GLY A 46 18.16 -1.26 -3.27
N SER A 47 17.92 -2.25 -2.40
CA SER A 47 16.55 -2.54 -1.95
C SER A 47 16.11 -1.44 -0.99
N GLN A 48 15.13 -0.66 -1.37
CA GLN A 48 14.65 0.50 -0.61
C GLN A 48 13.13 0.56 -0.64
N THR A 49 12.54 0.97 0.48
CA THR A 49 11.11 1.28 0.57
C THR A 49 10.91 2.77 0.34
N LEU A 50 10.16 3.13 -0.71
CA LEU A 50 9.77 4.51 -0.98
C LEU A 50 8.46 4.82 -0.27
N THR A 51 8.48 5.73 0.70
CA THR A 51 7.28 6.18 1.42
C THR A 51 6.97 7.63 1.06
N ASN A 52 5.67 7.97 0.98
CA ASN A 52 5.19 9.32 0.68
C ASN A 52 5.79 9.89 -0.63
N LYS A 53 5.88 9.06 -1.67
CA LYS A 53 6.38 9.48 -2.99
C LYS A 53 5.27 9.42 -4.03
N THR A 54 5.13 10.50 -4.79
CA THR A 54 4.31 10.50 -6.00
C THR A 54 5.18 10.13 -7.19
N VAL A 55 4.78 9.09 -7.92
CA VAL A 55 5.46 8.66 -9.15
C VAL A 55 4.56 8.95 -10.33
N THR A 56 5.00 9.84 -11.23
CA THR A 56 4.21 10.26 -12.40
C THR A 56 4.50 9.37 -13.59
N ALA A 57 3.45 8.80 -14.18
CA ALA A 57 3.50 7.91 -15.35
C ALA A 57 4.54 6.78 -15.26
N PRO A 58 4.58 6.01 -14.16
CA PRO A 58 5.55 4.93 -14.01
C PRO A 58 5.23 3.76 -14.94
N ILE A 59 6.27 3.09 -15.43
CA ILE A 59 6.15 1.78 -16.07
C ILE A 59 6.64 0.75 -15.06
N PHE A 60 5.74 -0.14 -14.62
CA PHE A 60 6.09 -1.27 -13.76
C PHE A 60 6.18 -2.54 -14.61
N VAL A 61 7.33 -3.21 -14.58
CA VAL A 61 7.53 -4.51 -15.23
C VAL A 61 7.43 -5.59 -14.18
N SER A 62 6.41 -6.46 -14.28
CA SER A 62 6.15 -7.58 -13.36
C SER A 62 6.11 -7.16 -11.88
N PRO A 63 5.25 -6.21 -11.48
CA PRO A 63 5.13 -5.85 -10.07
C PRO A 63 4.61 -7.04 -9.27
N GLU A 64 5.18 -7.26 -8.08
CA GLU A 64 4.64 -8.20 -7.11
C GLU A 64 3.62 -7.48 -6.23
N GLU A 65 2.40 -8.00 -6.16
CA GLU A 65 1.39 -7.55 -5.21
C GLU A 65 1.41 -8.44 -3.97
N ARG A 66 1.38 -7.81 -2.80
CA ARG A 66 1.33 -8.56 -1.55
C ARG A 66 -0.12 -8.93 -1.21
N TRP A 67 -0.36 -10.23 -1.16
CA TRP A 67 -1.60 -10.80 -0.67
C TRP A 67 -1.45 -11.21 0.79
N THR A 68 -2.48 -10.94 1.59
CA THR A 68 -2.59 -11.50 2.94
C THR A 68 -3.45 -12.75 2.88
N THR A 69 -2.95 -13.85 3.46
CA THR A 69 -3.72 -15.08 3.61
C THR A 69 -4.10 -15.28 5.07
N SER A 70 -5.34 -15.70 5.32
CA SER A 70 -5.85 -16.02 6.64
C SER A 70 -6.31 -17.47 6.70
N ALA A 71 -5.78 -18.23 7.64
CA ALA A 71 -6.22 -19.60 7.91
C ALA A 71 -7.43 -19.67 8.87
N THR A 72 -7.97 -18.53 9.29
CA THR A 72 -9.21 -18.48 10.07
C THR A 72 -10.42 -18.56 9.15
N THR A 73 -11.60 -18.82 9.72
CA THR A 73 -12.86 -18.85 8.96
C THR A 73 -13.38 -17.45 8.70
N ALA A 74 -13.85 -17.18 7.48
CA ALA A 74 -14.53 -15.92 7.18
C ALA A 74 -15.91 -15.89 7.87
N THR A 75 -16.14 -14.88 8.71
CA THR A 75 -17.41 -14.65 9.41
C THR A 75 -17.41 -13.27 10.10
N GLY A 76 -18.57 -12.74 10.42
CA GLY A 76 -18.70 -11.48 11.16
C GLY A 76 -18.09 -10.29 10.43
N THR A 77 -17.40 -9.41 11.15
CA THR A 77 -16.71 -8.26 10.54
C THR A 77 -15.26 -8.62 10.23
N ILE A 78 -14.89 -8.49 8.96
CA ILE A 78 -13.55 -8.72 8.43
C ILE A 78 -12.94 -7.37 8.08
N ASN A 79 -11.81 -7.03 8.69
CA ASN A 79 -11.07 -5.82 8.36
C ASN A 79 -10.14 -6.06 7.17
N PHE A 80 -10.22 -5.19 6.19
CA PHE A 80 -9.30 -5.08 5.08
C PHE A 80 -8.41 -3.85 5.28
N ASP A 81 -7.15 -4.08 5.60
CA ASP A 81 -6.17 -3.05 5.93
C ASP A 81 -5.41 -2.60 4.66
N ALA A 82 -5.91 -1.57 3.98
CA ALA A 82 -5.45 -1.12 2.66
C ALA A 82 -3.98 -0.61 2.64
N VAL A 83 -3.41 -0.26 3.79
CA VAL A 83 -2.00 0.15 3.90
C VAL A 83 -1.06 -1.06 3.78
N THR A 84 -1.51 -2.26 4.12
CA THR A 84 -0.66 -3.44 4.23
C THR A 84 -0.91 -4.50 3.18
N GLN A 85 -2.03 -4.43 2.46
CA GLN A 85 -2.44 -5.46 1.50
C GLN A 85 -3.26 -4.90 0.34
N GLY A 86 -3.07 -5.45 -0.85
CA GLY A 86 -3.93 -5.21 -2.03
C GLY A 86 -5.01 -6.29 -2.17
N ALA A 87 -4.81 -7.46 -1.58
CA ALA A 87 -5.75 -8.58 -1.61
C ALA A 87 -5.72 -9.38 -0.31
N LEU A 88 -6.86 -9.99 0.03
CA LEU A 88 -7.05 -10.80 1.24
C LEU A 88 -7.74 -12.11 0.88
N TYR A 89 -7.17 -13.24 1.30
CA TYR A 89 -7.70 -14.56 1.03
C TYR A 89 -7.90 -15.37 2.32
N TYR A 90 -9.14 -15.77 2.59
CA TYR A 90 -9.51 -16.70 3.64
C TYR A 90 -9.47 -18.13 3.10
N THR A 91 -8.45 -18.90 3.54
CA THR A 91 -8.17 -20.25 3.02
C THR A 91 -9.00 -21.34 3.69
N SER A 92 -9.56 -21.09 4.88
CA SER A 92 -10.46 -22.01 5.57
C SER A 92 -11.92 -21.74 5.19
N ASN A 93 -12.74 -22.79 5.23
CA ASN A 93 -14.17 -22.69 4.92
C ASN A 93 -14.85 -21.61 5.78
N ALA A 94 -15.58 -20.73 5.12
CA ALA A 94 -16.38 -19.72 5.79
C ALA A 94 -17.40 -20.40 6.75
N SER A 95 -17.68 -19.74 7.86
CA SER A 95 -18.62 -20.23 8.87
C SER A 95 -19.84 -19.32 9.05
N GLY A 96 -19.90 -18.20 8.36
CA GLY A 96 -21.02 -17.26 8.37
C GLY A 96 -20.89 -16.22 7.28
N ASN A 97 -21.97 -15.49 7.00
CA ASN A 97 -21.89 -14.29 6.17
C ASN A 97 -21.04 -13.22 6.87
N TRP A 98 -20.39 -12.37 6.08
CA TRP A 98 -19.47 -11.38 6.62
C TRP A 98 -19.77 -9.96 6.14
N THR A 99 -19.38 -9.01 6.96
CA THR A 99 -19.24 -7.59 6.62
C THR A 99 -17.78 -7.31 6.29
N LEU A 100 -17.49 -6.73 5.15
CA LEU A 100 -16.13 -6.28 4.82
C LEU A 100 -15.98 -4.82 5.27
N ASN A 101 -15.08 -4.59 6.23
CA ASN A 101 -14.72 -3.25 6.69
C ASN A 101 -13.39 -2.83 6.08
N VAL A 102 -13.41 -1.92 5.10
CA VAL A 102 -12.19 -1.39 4.48
C VAL A 102 -11.72 -0.16 5.24
N ARG A 103 -10.46 -0.17 5.63
CA ARG A 103 -9.82 0.93 6.38
C ARG A 103 -8.36 1.06 5.98
N GLY A 104 -7.65 2.09 6.45
CA GLY A 104 -6.19 2.16 6.29
C GLY A 104 -5.52 1.00 7.03
N ASP A 105 -5.65 0.98 8.36
CA ASP A 105 -5.27 -0.11 9.26
C ASP A 105 -5.99 0.03 10.60
N GLY A 106 -5.47 -0.61 11.68
CA GLY A 106 -6.05 -0.50 13.03
C GLY A 106 -6.03 0.89 13.64
N SER A 107 -5.19 1.78 13.16
CA SER A 107 -4.96 3.14 13.67
C SER A 107 -5.22 4.24 12.62
N THR A 108 -5.30 3.87 11.37
CA THR A 108 -5.36 4.78 10.22
C THR A 108 -6.66 4.58 9.46
N THR A 109 -7.38 5.64 9.17
CA THR A 109 -8.61 5.57 8.37
C THR A 109 -8.30 5.56 6.88
N LEU A 110 -9.16 4.92 6.08
CA LEU A 110 -9.11 5.05 4.62
C LEU A 110 -9.30 6.51 4.20
N ASN A 111 -10.12 7.25 4.96
CA ASN A 111 -10.35 8.67 4.72
C ASN A 111 -9.08 9.52 4.82
N SER A 112 -8.13 9.15 5.68
CA SER A 112 -6.89 9.91 5.86
C SER A 112 -5.82 9.62 4.80
N ILE A 113 -5.86 8.45 4.16
CA ILE A 113 -4.85 8.03 3.17
C ILE A 113 -5.25 8.33 1.73
N LEU A 114 -6.54 8.47 1.44
CA LEU A 114 -7.04 8.84 0.12
C LEU A 114 -7.39 10.33 0.06
N ALA A 115 -6.99 11.02 -0.99
CA ALA A 115 -7.54 12.33 -1.33
C ALA A 115 -8.88 12.20 -2.07
N THR A 116 -9.67 13.26 -2.12
CA THR A 116 -10.87 13.29 -2.96
C THR A 116 -10.50 13.12 -4.43
N GLY A 117 -11.12 12.16 -5.09
CA GLY A 117 -10.79 11.74 -6.46
C GLY A 117 -9.88 10.50 -6.53
N ASP A 118 -9.22 10.12 -5.41
CA ASP A 118 -8.42 8.91 -5.38
C ASP A 118 -9.28 7.65 -5.37
N THR A 119 -8.71 6.59 -5.90
CA THR A 119 -9.37 5.29 -6.06
C THR A 119 -8.41 4.17 -5.66
N ILE A 120 -8.94 3.18 -4.94
CA ILE A 120 -8.27 1.88 -4.74
C ILE A 120 -9.14 0.76 -5.28
N THR A 121 -8.50 -0.30 -5.77
CA THR A 121 -9.18 -1.56 -6.11
C THR A 121 -8.60 -2.65 -5.22
N ILE A 122 -9.47 -3.43 -4.61
CA ILE A 122 -9.12 -4.52 -3.71
C ILE A 122 -9.73 -5.83 -4.18
N ALA A 123 -9.04 -6.95 -3.91
CA ALA A 123 -9.55 -8.29 -4.13
C ALA A 123 -9.78 -9.00 -2.78
N PHE A 124 -10.91 -9.68 -2.66
CA PHE A 124 -11.25 -10.47 -1.48
C PHE A 124 -11.67 -11.87 -1.91
N LEU A 125 -10.95 -12.87 -1.44
CA LEU A 125 -11.20 -14.28 -1.73
C LEU A 125 -11.61 -15.02 -0.46
N VAL A 126 -12.56 -15.93 -0.60
CA VAL A 126 -13.05 -16.74 0.50
C VAL A 126 -13.30 -18.17 0.03
N THR A 127 -12.84 -19.13 0.81
CA THR A 127 -13.16 -20.55 0.61
C THR A 127 -14.50 -20.85 1.28
N ASN A 128 -15.42 -21.45 0.53
CA ASN A 128 -16.67 -21.98 1.05
C ASN A 128 -16.64 -23.51 1.07
N GLY A 129 -17.16 -24.09 2.15
CA GLY A 129 -17.42 -25.52 2.26
C GLY A 129 -18.76 -25.89 1.58
N SER A 130 -19.39 -26.98 2.06
CA SER A 130 -20.70 -27.42 1.57
C SER A 130 -21.81 -26.38 1.78
N THR A 131 -21.66 -25.51 2.76
CA THR A 131 -22.55 -24.37 2.98
C THR A 131 -21.92 -23.14 2.36
N ALA A 132 -22.66 -22.47 1.48
CA ALA A 132 -22.21 -21.24 0.81
C ALA A 132 -22.55 -20.01 1.65
N TYR A 133 -21.52 -19.31 2.11
CA TYR A 133 -21.65 -18.00 2.74
C TYR A 133 -21.20 -16.90 1.78
N ARG A 134 -21.57 -15.65 2.06
CA ARG A 134 -21.32 -14.53 1.15
C ARG A 134 -21.01 -13.24 1.87
N HIS A 135 -20.49 -12.29 1.13
CA HIS A 135 -20.48 -10.89 1.51
C HIS A 135 -21.93 -10.41 1.73
N SER A 136 -22.23 -9.86 2.89
CA SER A 136 -23.58 -9.40 3.27
C SER A 136 -23.69 -7.90 3.46
N ALA A 137 -22.60 -7.24 3.85
CA ALA A 137 -22.55 -5.81 4.08
C ALA A 137 -21.12 -5.28 3.91
N MET A 138 -21.00 -3.97 3.69
CA MET A 138 -19.72 -3.27 3.63
C MET A 138 -19.72 -2.05 4.53
N THR A 139 -18.58 -1.82 5.17
CA THR A 139 -18.29 -0.57 5.88
C THR A 139 -16.96 -0.02 5.39
N ILE A 140 -16.81 1.30 5.44
CA ILE A 140 -15.54 1.97 5.28
C ILE A 140 -15.29 2.78 6.56
N ASP A 141 -14.14 2.53 7.19
CA ASP A 141 -13.80 3.12 8.49
C ASP A 141 -14.93 2.92 9.54
N GLY A 142 -15.62 1.75 9.50
CA GLY A 142 -16.75 1.41 10.36
C GLY A 142 -18.11 2.02 9.94
N THR A 143 -18.14 2.91 8.96
CA THR A 143 -19.38 3.53 8.46
C THR A 143 -19.96 2.72 7.31
N SER A 144 -21.26 2.40 7.36
CA SER A 144 -21.95 1.60 6.34
C SER A 144 -21.93 2.27 4.98
N VAL A 145 -21.59 1.47 3.94
CA VAL A 145 -21.64 1.88 2.54
C VAL A 145 -22.32 0.77 1.74
N THR A 146 -23.19 1.16 0.81
CA THR A 146 -23.86 0.20 -0.09
C THR A 146 -23.10 0.13 -1.42
N PRO A 147 -22.43 -0.99 -1.75
CA PRO A 147 -21.79 -1.16 -3.05
C PRO A 147 -22.81 -1.14 -4.18
N LYS A 148 -22.43 -0.54 -5.30
CA LYS A 148 -23.12 -0.69 -6.58
C LYS A 148 -22.58 -1.93 -7.27
N TRP A 149 -23.40 -2.93 -7.40
CA TRP A 149 -22.99 -4.23 -7.93
C TRP A 149 -23.01 -4.28 -9.44
N SER A 150 -22.05 -4.98 -10.02
CA SER A 150 -22.08 -5.38 -11.43
C SER A 150 -23.37 -6.17 -11.72
N GLY A 151 -24.07 -5.81 -12.78
CA GLY A 151 -25.39 -6.38 -13.07
C GLY A 151 -26.55 -5.76 -12.25
N GLY A 152 -26.27 -4.77 -11.40
CA GLY A 152 -27.30 -3.99 -10.69
C GLY A 152 -27.90 -4.67 -9.45
N THR A 153 -27.52 -5.91 -9.12
CA THR A 153 -28.10 -6.66 -8.01
C THR A 153 -26.98 -7.22 -7.09
N ALA A 154 -27.16 -7.02 -5.79
CA ALA A 154 -26.25 -7.61 -4.80
C ALA A 154 -26.34 -9.15 -4.84
N PRO A 155 -25.23 -9.87 -4.59
CA PRO A 155 -25.25 -11.34 -4.58
C PRO A 155 -26.19 -11.86 -3.50
N ALA A 156 -27.10 -12.75 -3.87
CA ALA A 156 -28.05 -13.37 -2.96
C ALA A 156 -27.44 -14.56 -2.19
N ALA A 157 -26.41 -15.22 -2.76
CA ALA A 157 -25.71 -16.36 -2.18
C ALA A 157 -24.24 -16.35 -2.61
N GLY A 158 -23.40 -17.10 -1.88
CA GLY A 158 -22.09 -17.53 -2.35
C GLY A 158 -22.17 -18.84 -3.14
N ASN A 159 -21.02 -19.42 -3.47
CA ASN A 159 -20.93 -20.71 -4.15
C ASN A 159 -20.39 -21.78 -3.18
N ALA A 160 -21.09 -22.91 -3.08
CA ALA A 160 -20.66 -24.02 -2.24
C ALA A 160 -19.46 -24.76 -2.84
N SER A 161 -18.60 -25.31 -1.94
CA SER A 161 -17.42 -26.13 -2.30
C SER A 161 -16.53 -25.47 -3.35
N SER A 162 -16.23 -24.18 -3.14
CA SER A 162 -15.46 -23.37 -4.09
C SER A 162 -14.73 -22.22 -3.40
N ILE A 163 -13.87 -21.56 -4.14
CA ILE A 163 -13.35 -20.24 -3.76
C ILE A 163 -14.21 -19.19 -4.46
N ASP A 164 -14.76 -18.28 -3.68
CA ASP A 164 -15.47 -17.11 -4.19
C ASP A 164 -14.53 -15.91 -4.20
N ALA A 165 -14.44 -15.24 -5.35
CA ALA A 165 -13.67 -14.01 -5.49
C ALA A 165 -14.61 -12.81 -5.64
N TYR A 166 -14.30 -11.76 -4.89
CA TYR A 166 -14.95 -10.45 -4.95
C TYR A 166 -13.90 -9.39 -5.32
N SER A 167 -14.31 -8.42 -6.10
CA SER A 167 -13.52 -7.23 -6.39
C SER A 167 -14.33 -5.99 -6.02
N PHE A 168 -13.68 -5.02 -5.38
CA PHE A 168 -14.29 -3.74 -5.03
C PHE A 168 -13.39 -2.60 -5.49
N THR A 169 -13.93 -1.69 -6.29
CA THR A 169 -13.30 -0.41 -6.61
C THR A 169 -13.94 0.66 -5.74
N ILE A 170 -13.14 1.33 -4.92
CA ILE A 170 -13.57 2.32 -3.93
C ILE A 170 -13.04 3.67 -4.36
N ILE A 171 -13.95 4.58 -4.67
CA ILE A 171 -13.66 5.93 -5.15
C ILE A 171 -14.04 6.91 -4.04
N LYS A 172 -13.09 7.70 -3.53
CA LYS A 172 -13.39 8.76 -2.57
C LYS A 172 -13.94 9.98 -3.30
N THR A 173 -15.22 10.30 -3.08
CA THR A 173 -15.91 11.40 -3.77
C THR A 173 -15.97 12.69 -2.95
N ALA A 174 -15.85 12.58 -1.62
CA ALA A 174 -15.73 13.70 -0.68
C ALA A 174 -15.13 13.19 0.65
N SER A 175 -14.95 14.07 1.63
CA SER A 175 -14.52 13.66 2.98
C SER A 175 -15.47 12.59 3.54
N ALA A 176 -14.90 11.44 3.94
CA ALA A 176 -15.61 10.26 4.45
C ALA A 176 -16.81 9.81 3.55
N THR A 177 -16.77 10.12 2.26
CA THR A 177 -17.83 9.79 1.30
C THR A 177 -17.25 9.00 0.12
N TYR A 178 -17.88 7.86 -0.20
CA TYR A 178 -17.34 6.92 -1.16
C TYR A 178 -18.41 6.41 -2.12
N THR A 179 -18.01 6.18 -3.37
CA THR A 179 -18.72 5.32 -4.31
C THR A 179 -17.97 4.00 -4.39
N VAL A 180 -18.66 2.90 -4.14
CA VAL A 180 -18.10 1.56 -4.21
C VAL A 180 -18.74 0.80 -5.35
N LEU A 181 -17.89 0.25 -6.24
CA LEU A 181 -18.30 -0.65 -7.33
C LEU A 181 -17.89 -2.06 -6.93
N GLY A 182 -18.86 -2.97 -6.80
CA GLY A 182 -18.64 -4.36 -6.41
C GLY A 182 -18.90 -5.34 -7.55
N ALA A 183 -18.07 -6.37 -7.64
CA ALA A 183 -18.27 -7.51 -8.52
C ALA A 183 -18.01 -8.82 -7.76
N GLY A 184 -18.71 -9.88 -8.12
CA GLY A 184 -18.66 -11.22 -7.50
C GLY A 184 -19.95 -11.62 -6.81
N PRO A 185 -20.00 -12.84 -6.21
CA PRO A 185 -18.91 -13.81 -6.18
C PRO A 185 -18.66 -14.45 -7.55
N ILE A 186 -17.37 -14.47 -7.94
CA ILE A 186 -16.93 -15.26 -9.09
C ILE A 186 -16.47 -16.60 -8.54
N LYS A 187 -17.05 -17.69 -9.06
CA LYS A 187 -16.77 -19.05 -8.60
C LYS A 187 -15.49 -19.60 -9.21
N TYR A 188 -14.61 -20.13 -8.34
CA TYR A 188 -13.46 -20.95 -8.70
C TYR A 188 -13.60 -22.31 -8.00
N ALA A 189 -13.71 -23.39 -8.79
CA ALA A 189 -13.91 -24.76 -8.31
C ALA A 189 -12.94 -25.73 -9.01
#